data_44d3fbd246628a5cbc34161b97f033d5
#
_entry.id   44d3fbd246628a5cbc34161b97f033d5
#
_cell.length_a   1.000
_cell.length_b   1.000
_cell.length_c   1.000
_cell.angle_alpha   90.00
_cell.angle_beta   90.00
_cell.angle_gamma   90.00
#
_symmetry.space_group_name_H-M   'P 1'
#
loop_
_entity.id
_entity.type
_entity.pdbx_description
1 polymer ?
#
loop_
_entity_poly.entity_id
_entity_poly.type
_entity_poly.pdbx_seq_one_letter_code
_entity_poly.pdbx_strand_id
1 'polypeptide(L)'
;MKGLVIKTTGTSYGVYFENGTIADCHVKGNFRIRGIRSTNPIAIGDYVEVIQNEDGTNWITELYDRKNYIVRRSTNLSYASHILAANVDMAALIVTINHPKTSTTFIDRFLATCEAYRVPACLIFNKIDILNENELQELASLRQLYETLNYPTYAISAKDMAQNGSEWFRIVQNSNTKQPMNNIEREVVNNKEQPLHHHITLLSGNSGVGKSTLLNAILGQDIARTGAISSAHHKGMHTTTFSEMYPLGTFGNMEPISTPETHSWIIDTPGIKGFGLLDVEKKEIGHYFRDIFKVSHQCRYSNCQHTGEPGCAVYQAVSNGDIALSRYESYISILDDTNEGKYR
;
A
#
# COMPACT_ATOMS: atom_id res chain seq x y z
N MET A 1 -1.97 10.57 25.98
CA MET A 1 -2.96 10.93 24.92
C MET A 1 -2.71 10.03 23.72
N LYS A 2 -3.74 9.36 23.23
CA LYS A 2 -3.64 8.54 22.03
C LYS A 2 -3.57 9.41 20.77
N GLY A 3 -2.68 9.07 19.81
CA GLY A 3 -2.54 9.80 18.57
C GLY A 3 -2.12 8.90 17.40
N LEU A 4 -2.31 9.40 16.18
CA LEU A 4 -1.94 8.74 14.92
C LEU A 4 -0.68 9.39 14.36
N VAL A 5 0.34 8.60 14.05
CA VAL A 5 1.58 9.08 13.42
C VAL A 5 1.33 9.37 11.95
N ILE A 6 1.39 10.65 11.56
CA ILE A 6 1.12 11.12 10.19
C ILE A 6 2.36 11.55 9.44
N LYS A 7 3.48 11.75 10.13
CA LYS A 7 4.75 12.19 9.56
C LYS A 7 5.92 11.65 10.33
N THR A 8 7.01 11.28 9.63
CA THR A 8 8.28 10.89 10.24
C THR A 8 9.42 11.70 9.62
N THR A 9 10.30 12.29 10.44
CA THR A 9 11.45 13.08 9.97
C THR A 9 12.79 12.42 10.32
N GLY A 10 12.76 11.18 10.82
CA GLY A 10 13.95 10.45 11.29
C GLY A 10 14.27 10.70 12.77
N THR A 11 14.04 11.89 13.29
CA THR A 11 14.28 12.25 14.70
C THR A 11 13.03 12.65 15.47
N SER A 12 11.98 13.06 14.77
CA SER A 12 10.69 13.44 15.35
C SER A 12 9.53 12.84 14.53
N TYR A 13 8.37 12.81 15.14
CA TYR A 13 7.13 12.27 14.61
C TYR A 13 6.01 13.29 14.72
N GLY A 14 5.39 13.66 13.61
CA GLY A 14 4.14 14.41 13.62
C GLY A 14 2.99 13.49 14.03
N VAL A 15 2.35 13.78 15.13
CA VAL A 15 1.24 12.99 15.67
C VAL A 15 -0.04 13.80 15.63
N TYR A 16 -1.07 13.24 15.05
CA TYR A 16 -2.43 13.78 15.01
C TYR A 16 -3.26 13.22 16.17
N PHE A 17 -3.89 14.11 16.93
CA PHE A 17 -4.69 13.79 18.11
C PHE A 17 -6.21 13.89 17.84
N GLU A 18 -7.00 13.27 18.71
CA GLU A 18 -8.47 13.27 18.65
C GLU A 18 -9.10 14.68 18.63
N ASN A 19 -8.45 15.64 19.26
CA ASN A 19 -8.89 17.02 19.30
C ASN A 19 -8.59 17.81 18.00
N GLY A 20 -8.09 17.13 16.95
CA GLY A 20 -7.72 17.74 15.67
C GLY A 20 -6.38 18.44 15.66
N THR A 21 -5.62 18.44 16.77
CA THR A 21 -4.30 19.06 16.83
C THR A 21 -3.21 18.13 16.31
N ILE A 22 -2.15 18.72 15.74
CA ILE A 22 -0.93 18.02 15.37
C ILE A 22 0.20 18.55 16.24
N ALA A 23 1.02 17.66 16.80
CA ALA A 23 2.21 18.05 17.51
C ALA A 23 3.42 17.20 17.09
N ASP A 24 4.61 17.82 17.17
CA ASP A 24 5.86 17.11 17.04
C ASP A 24 6.15 16.35 18.34
N CYS A 25 6.42 15.05 18.19
CA CYS A 25 6.68 14.13 19.29
C CYS A 25 8.05 13.47 19.12
N HIS A 26 8.66 13.12 20.23
CA HIS A 26 9.97 12.47 20.29
C HIS A 26 9.86 11.09 20.93
N VAL A 27 10.85 10.23 20.67
CA VAL A 27 10.96 8.90 21.27
C VAL A 27 12.18 8.88 22.20
N LYS A 28 12.01 8.35 23.41
CA LYS A 28 13.15 8.17 24.34
C LYS A 28 14.11 7.12 23.80
N GLY A 29 15.44 7.36 23.91
CA GLY A 29 16.48 6.50 23.35
C GLY A 29 16.45 5.02 23.79
N ASN A 30 15.72 4.70 24.86
CA ASN A 30 15.51 3.33 25.35
C ASN A 30 14.19 2.69 24.83
N PHE A 31 13.48 3.34 23.93
CA PHE A 31 12.22 2.82 23.37
C PHE A 31 12.51 1.61 22.47
N ARG A 32 12.43 0.42 23.06
CA ARG A 32 12.61 -0.85 22.36
C ARG A 32 11.25 -1.53 22.22
N ILE A 33 10.79 -1.66 21.00
CA ILE A 33 9.62 -2.50 20.70
C ILE A 33 10.09 -3.96 20.69
N ARG A 34 9.47 -4.80 21.53
CA ARG A 34 9.76 -6.22 21.60
C ARG A 34 9.55 -6.85 20.22
N GLY A 35 10.60 -7.45 19.66
CA GLY A 35 10.55 -8.21 18.41
C GLY A 35 10.83 -7.45 17.12
N ILE A 36 10.98 -6.13 17.12
CA ILE A 36 11.29 -5.35 15.92
C ILE A 36 12.77 -4.95 15.93
N ARG A 37 13.56 -5.52 15.01
CA ARG A 37 14.96 -5.13 14.75
C ARG A 37 15.02 -4.03 13.69
N SER A 38 14.32 -2.92 13.90
CA SER A 38 14.35 -1.76 13.00
C SER A 38 15.05 -0.59 13.67
N THR A 39 15.80 0.17 12.88
CA THR A 39 16.42 1.43 13.32
C THR A 39 15.38 2.52 13.59
N ASN A 40 14.19 2.40 13.03
CA ASN A 40 13.06 3.28 13.28
C ASN A 40 11.82 2.43 13.62
N PRO A 41 11.49 2.29 14.91
CA PRO A 41 10.44 1.38 15.36
C PRO A 41 9.03 1.88 15.07
N ILE A 42 8.85 3.20 14.82
CA ILE A 42 7.57 3.85 14.60
C ILE A 42 7.45 4.24 13.13
N ALA A 43 6.33 3.89 12.53
CA ALA A 43 6.01 4.16 11.13
C ALA A 43 4.79 5.07 11.00
N ILE A 44 4.58 5.60 9.81
CA ILE A 44 3.35 6.31 9.46
C ILE A 44 2.17 5.36 9.56
N GLY A 45 1.06 5.83 10.14
CA GLY A 45 -0.13 5.02 10.41
C GLY A 45 -0.11 4.28 11.74
N ASP A 46 0.97 4.40 12.52
CA ASP A 46 0.99 3.85 13.87
C ASP A 46 0.13 4.66 14.83
N TYR A 47 -0.56 3.96 15.71
CA TYR A 47 -1.17 4.56 16.89
C TYR A 47 -0.20 4.53 18.05
N VAL A 48 -0.06 5.66 18.73
CA VAL A 48 0.91 5.84 19.81
C VAL A 48 0.26 6.51 21.02
N GLU A 49 0.80 6.21 22.20
CA GLU A 49 0.51 6.96 23.42
C GLU A 49 1.54 8.06 23.60
N VAL A 50 1.08 9.29 23.84
CA VAL A 50 1.92 10.48 24.01
C VAL A 50 1.67 11.12 25.37
N ILE A 51 2.76 11.50 26.04
CA ILE A 51 2.74 12.27 27.28
C ILE A 51 3.42 13.61 26.99
N GLN A 52 2.77 14.71 27.42
CA GLN A 52 3.36 16.03 27.40
C GLN A 52 4.05 16.29 28.75
N ASN A 53 5.31 16.70 28.69
CA ASN A 53 6.06 17.10 29.86
C ASN A 53 5.73 18.54 30.29
N GLU A 54 6.18 18.95 31.48
CA GLU A 54 6.00 20.28 32.03
C GLU A 54 6.66 21.39 31.17
N ASP A 55 7.72 21.06 30.43
CA ASP A 55 8.41 21.94 29.49
C ASP A 55 7.71 22.08 28.13
N GLY A 56 6.54 21.41 27.95
CA GLY A 56 5.77 21.43 26.72
C GLY A 56 6.23 20.41 25.66
N THR A 57 7.28 19.63 25.90
CA THR A 57 7.75 18.60 24.98
C THR A 57 6.85 17.38 25.00
N ASN A 58 6.58 16.79 23.81
CA ASN A 58 5.74 15.61 23.68
C ASN A 58 6.61 14.36 23.47
N TRP A 59 6.35 13.31 24.24
CA TRP A 59 7.08 12.06 24.19
C TRP A 59 6.17 10.88 23.92
N ILE A 60 6.52 10.09 22.91
CA ILE A 60 5.88 8.81 22.64
C ILE A 60 6.37 7.82 23.68
N THR A 61 5.44 7.23 24.41
CA THR A 61 5.70 6.29 25.51
C THR A 61 5.33 4.86 25.20
N GLU A 62 4.35 4.66 24.29
CA GLU A 62 3.86 3.35 23.89
C GLU A 62 3.49 3.32 22.43
N LEU A 63 3.66 2.16 21.78
CA LEU A 63 3.18 1.85 20.46
C LEU A 63 2.07 0.80 20.58
N TYR A 64 0.89 1.08 20.03
CA TYR A 64 -0.22 0.15 19.98
C TYR A 64 0.00 -0.96 18.96
N ASP A 65 -0.65 -2.09 19.14
CA ASP A 65 -0.58 -3.22 18.23
C ASP A 65 -1.06 -2.83 16.82
N ARG A 66 -0.29 -3.26 15.83
CA ARG A 66 -0.61 -3.04 14.42
C ARG A 66 -1.53 -4.14 13.90
N LYS A 67 -2.60 -3.77 13.20
CA LYS A 67 -3.42 -4.75 12.47
C LYS A 67 -2.68 -5.36 11.27
N ASN A 68 -1.86 -4.53 10.60
CA ASN A 68 -0.99 -4.89 9.50
C ASN A 68 0.10 -3.82 9.31
N TYR A 69 1.05 -4.10 8.44
CA TYR A 69 2.10 -3.14 8.06
C TYR A 69 2.70 -3.53 6.70
N ILE A 70 3.36 -2.59 6.05
CA ILE A 70 4.08 -2.81 4.80
C ILE A 70 5.54 -2.47 5.02
N VAL A 71 6.44 -3.36 4.56
CA VAL A 71 7.89 -3.17 4.68
C VAL A 71 8.53 -2.91 3.33
N ARG A 72 9.65 -2.21 3.38
CA ARG A 72 10.56 -2.01 2.26
C ARG A 72 11.94 -2.54 2.65
N ARG A 73 12.61 -3.21 1.71
CA ARG A 73 14.02 -3.56 1.86
C ARG A 73 14.87 -2.28 1.85
N SER A 74 15.80 -2.17 2.79
CA SER A 74 16.81 -1.11 2.73
C SER A 74 17.70 -1.32 1.50
N THR A 75 17.97 -0.27 0.74
CA THR A 75 18.91 -0.31 -0.41
C THR A 75 20.36 -0.39 0.03
N ASN A 76 20.65 -0.13 1.29
CA ASN A 76 21.97 -0.25 1.87
C ASN A 76 22.14 -1.63 2.52
N LEU A 77 23.33 -2.20 2.41
CA LEU A 77 23.81 -3.51 2.87
C LEU A 77 23.41 -3.98 4.30
N SER A 78 22.57 -3.23 5.01
CA SER A 78 22.04 -3.62 6.31
C SER A 78 20.78 -4.47 6.11
N TYR A 79 20.71 -5.62 6.78
CA TYR A 79 19.52 -6.49 6.91
C TYR A 79 18.30 -5.80 7.59
N ALA A 80 18.27 -4.47 7.66
CA ALA A 80 17.21 -3.72 8.30
C ALA A 80 16.07 -3.50 7.31
N SER A 81 14.93 -4.12 7.56
CA SER A 81 13.66 -3.77 6.91
C SER A 81 13.13 -2.46 7.50
N HIS A 82 12.66 -1.57 6.64
CA HIS A 82 11.96 -0.36 7.07
C HIS A 82 10.47 -0.53 6.87
N ILE A 83 9.70 -0.33 7.95
CA ILE A 83 8.25 -0.27 7.85
C ILE A 83 7.89 1.04 7.16
N LEU A 84 7.21 0.94 6.02
CA LEU A 84 6.77 2.09 5.23
C LEU A 84 5.51 2.72 5.79
N ALA A 85 4.56 1.86 6.17
CA ALA A 85 3.26 2.23 6.69
C ALA A 85 2.70 1.12 7.56
N ALA A 86 1.90 1.47 8.55
CA ALA A 86 1.17 0.57 9.43
C ALA A 86 -0.34 0.87 9.40
N ASN A 87 -1.15 -0.10 9.82
CA ASN A 87 -2.59 0.02 9.97
C ASN A 87 -3.31 0.45 8.67
N VAL A 88 -2.79 -0.03 7.51
CA VAL A 88 -3.31 0.31 6.18
C VAL A 88 -4.63 -0.41 5.94
N ASP A 89 -5.69 0.33 5.56
CA ASP A 89 -7.00 -0.22 5.22
C ASP A 89 -7.09 -0.66 3.76
N MET A 90 -6.39 0.05 2.87
CA MET A 90 -6.36 -0.23 1.44
C MET A 90 -5.01 0.15 0.83
N ALA A 91 -4.42 -0.73 0.05
CA ALA A 91 -3.29 -0.43 -0.81
C ALA A 91 -3.76 -0.28 -2.25
N ALA A 92 -3.68 0.92 -2.79
CA ALA A 92 -4.11 1.24 -4.14
C ALA A 92 -2.90 1.34 -5.07
N LEU A 93 -2.79 0.43 -6.05
CA LEU A 93 -1.75 0.48 -7.07
C LEU A 93 -2.25 1.21 -8.30
N ILE A 94 -1.59 2.33 -8.65
CA ILE A 94 -1.83 3.02 -9.92
C ILE A 94 -1.02 2.34 -11.00
N VAL A 95 -1.70 1.89 -12.04
CA VAL A 95 -1.15 1.20 -13.19
C VAL A 95 -1.54 1.91 -14.48
N THR A 96 -0.76 1.73 -15.52
CA THR A 96 -1.06 2.24 -16.87
C THR A 96 -0.80 1.14 -17.89
N ILE A 97 -1.68 1.05 -18.88
CA ILE A 97 -1.53 0.11 -20.02
C ILE A 97 -0.32 0.51 -20.84
N ASN A 98 -0.18 1.81 -21.08
CA ASN A 98 0.95 2.40 -21.80
C ASN A 98 1.33 3.76 -21.20
N HIS A 99 2.49 4.33 -21.58
CA HIS A 99 2.96 5.68 -21.22
C HIS A 99 3.13 6.01 -19.72
N PRO A 100 3.93 5.23 -18.97
CA PRO A 100 4.69 4.01 -19.28
C PRO A 100 3.86 2.74 -19.08
N LYS A 101 4.22 1.63 -19.74
CA LYS A 101 3.60 0.33 -19.52
C LYS A 101 3.95 -0.21 -18.12
N THR A 102 2.93 -0.63 -17.37
CA THR A 102 3.10 -1.36 -16.11
C THR A 102 3.05 -2.86 -16.40
N SER A 103 4.11 -3.59 -16.08
CA SER A 103 4.13 -5.04 -16.31
C SER A 103 3.21 -5.80 -15.35
N THR A 104 2.64 -6.90 -15.81
CA THR A 104 1.83 -7.81 -14.97
C THR A 104 2.65 -8.34 -13.79
N THR A 105 3.94 -8.66 -14.00
CA THR A 105 4.85 -9.09 -12.92
C THR A 105 4.96 -8.06 -11.80
N PHE A 106 4.98 -6.76 -12.14
CA PHE A 106 5.00 -5.70 -11.11
C PHE A 106 3.66 -5.63 -10.35
N ILE A 107 2.53 -5.74 -11.07
CA ILE A 107 1.19 -5.77 -10.46
C ILE A 107 1.09 -6.98 -9.52
N ASP A 108 1.45 -8.16 -9.99
CA ASP A 108 1.34 -9.40 -9.24
C ASP A 108 2.25 -9.43 -8.01
N ARG A 109 3.45 -8.87 -8.12
CA ARG A 109 4.37 -8.69 -7.00
C ARG A 109 3.77 -7.78 -5.93
N PHE A 110 3.16 -6.68 -6.34
CA PHE A 110 2.46 -5.78 -5.43
C PHE A 110 1.32 -6.51 -4.71
N LEU A 111 0.46 -7.20 -5.46
CA LEU A 111 -0.68 -7.93 -4.90
C LEU A 111 -0.22 -9.05 -3.96
N ALA A 112 0.77 -9.85 -4.34
CA ALA A 112 1.33 -10.90 -3.48
C ALA A 112 1.94 -10.33 -2.19
N THR A 113 2.58 -9.16 -2.26
CA THR A 113 3.08 -8.47 -1.07
C THR A 113 1.93 -8.02 -0.16
N CYS A 114 0.86 -7.47 -0.74
CA CYS A 114 -0.32 -7.08 0.04
C CYS A 114 -0.98 -8.29 0.72
N GLU A 115 -1.08 -9.43 0.04
CA GLU A 115 -1.57 -10.68 0.64
C GLU A 115 -0.69 -11.14 1.80
N ALA A 116 0.64 -11.14 1.63
CA ALA A 116 1.58 -11.56 2.67
C ALA A 116 1.47 -10.72 3.95
N TYR A 117 1.21 -9.42 3.79
CA TYR A 117 1.07 -8.49 4.93
C TYR A 117 -0.39 -8.24 5.34
N ARG A 118 -1.35 -8.98 4.78
CA ARG A 118 -2.78 -8.88 5.08
C ARG A 118 -3.34 -7.46 4.88
N VAL A 119 -2.91 -6.82 3.81
CA VAL A 119 -3.39 -5.50 3.41
C VAL A 119 -4.34 -5.66 2.22
N PRO A 120 -5.60 -5.26 2.32
CA PRO A 120 -6.51 -5.23 1.18
C PRO A 120 -5.92 -4.39 0.04
N ALA A 121 -6.07 -4.85 -1.22
CA ALA A 121 -5.49 -4.17 -2.36
C ALA A 121 -6.50 -3.93 -3.48
N CYS A 122 -6.32 -2.84 -4.23
CA CYS A 122 -7.05 -2.53 -5.45
C CYS A 122 -6.12 -2.01 -6.55
N LEU A 123 -6.57 -2.07 -7.80
CA LEU A 123 -5.86 -1.57 -8.97
C LEU A 123 -6.59 -0.37 -9.56
N ILE A 124 -5.86 0.70 -9.84
CA ILE A 124 -6.38 1.91 -10.47
C ILE A 124 -5.69 2.07 -11.82
N PHE A 125 -6.37 1.71 -12.89
CA PHE A 125 -5.92 1.92 -14.26
C PHE A 125 -6.10 3.38 -14.64
N ASN A 126 -4.99 4.11 -14.74
CA ASN A 126 -4.99 5.54 -15.03
C ASN A 126 -4.65 5.82 -16.49
N LYS A 127 -4.93 7.06 -16.93
CA LYS A 127 -4.69 7.58 -18.28
C LYS A 127 -5.54 6.92 -19.36
N ILE A 128 -6.79 6.58 -19.04
CA ILE A 128 -7.71 6.00 -20.03
C ILE A 128 -8.03 6.97 -21.16
N ASP A 129 -7.86 8.28 -20.94
CA ASP A 129 -8.09 9.37 -21.91
C ASP A 129 -7.16 9.32 -23.12
N ILE A 130 -6.04 8.60 -23.03
CA ILE A 130 -5.05 8.52 -24.13
C ILE A 130 -4.95 7.13 -24.77
N LEU A 131 -5.82 6.17 -24.37
CA LEU A 131 -5.79 4.81 -24.88
C LEU A 131 -6.48 4.68 -26.23
N ASN A 132 -5.85 3.93 -27.15
CA ASN A 132 -6.45 3.52 -28.41
C ASN A 132 -7.33 2.25 -28.20
N GLU A 133 -8.04 1.80 -29.26
CA GLU A 133 -8.96 0.68 -29.20
C GLU A 133 -8.30 -0.64 -28.74
N ASN A 134 -7.08 -0.94 -29.21
CA ASN A 134 -6.35 -2.15 -28.79
C ASN A 134 -5.95 -2.08 -27.30
N GLU A 135 -5.52 -0.91 -26.85
CA GLU A 135 -5.16 -0.67 -25.45
C GLU A 135 -6.39 -0.72 -24.53
N LEU A 136 -7.56 -0.28 -25.01
CA LEU A 136 -8.83 -0.44 -24.27
C LEU A 136 -9.24 -1.91 -24.16
N GLN A 137 -8.97 -2.75 -25.18
CA GLN A 137 -9.19 -4.20 -25.11
C GLN A 137 -8.20 -4.85 -24.12
N GLU A 138 -6.92 -4.45 -24.12
CA GLU A 138 -5.93 -4.90 -23.11
C GLU A 138 -6.38 -4.51 -21.70
N LEU A 139 -6.85 -3.28 -21.49
CA LEU A 139 -7.42 -2.82 -20.23
C LEU A 139 -8.60 -3.70 -19.78
N ALA A 140 -9.54 -3.96 -20.66
CA ALA A 140 -10.71 -4.79 -20.33
C ALA A 140 -10.30 -6.20 -19.90
N SER A 141 -9.34 -6.81 -20.62
CA SER A 141 -8.82 -8.14 -20.33
C SER A 141 -8.09 -8.20 -18.99
N LEU A 142 -7.26 -7.20 -18.67
CA LEU A 142 -6.55 -7.14 -17.39
C LEU A 142 -7.52 -6.89 -16.22
N ARG A 143 -8.50 -6.01 -16.39
CA ARG A 143 -9.53 -5.79 -15.38
C ARG A 143 -10.29 -7.08 -15.09
N GLN A 144 -10.77 -7.77 -16.13
CA GLN A 144 -11.46 -9.04 -15.98
C GLN A 144 -10.59 -10.06 -15.22
N LEU A 145 -9.31 -10.19 -15.57
CA LEU A 145 -8.37 -11.09 -14.89
C LEU A 145 -8.33 -10.80 -13.38
N TYR A 146 -8.07 -9.56 -12.98
CA TYR A 146 -7.91 -9.24 -11.56
C TYR A 146 -9.23 -9.22 -10.80
N GLU A 147 -10.33 -8.84 -11.42
CA GLU A 147 -11.67 -8.90 -10.81
C GLU A 147 -12.12 -10.35 -10.53
N THR A 148 -11.80 -11.32 -11.41
CA THR A 148 -12.05 -12.75 -11.14
C THR A 148 -11.25 -13.28 -9.96
N LEU A 149 -10.14 -12.65 -9.64
CA LEU A 149 -9.31 -12.92 -8.44
C LEU A 149 -9.78 -12.13 -7.21
N ASN A 150 -10.93 -11.45 -7.29
CA ASN A 150 -11.49 -10.60 -6.24
C ASN A 150 -10.59 -9.41 -5.85
N TYR A 151 -9.83 -8.86 -6.78
CA TYR A 151 -9.20 -7.56 -6.63
C TYR A 151 -10.07 -6.48 -7.29
N PRO A 152 -10.56 -5.48 -6.53
CA PRO A 152 -11.29 -4.37 -7.11
C PRO A 152 -10.45 -3.63 -8.16
N THR A 153 -11.04 -3.30 -9.30
CA THR A 153 -10.36 -2.52 -10.34
C THR A 153 -11.16 -1.29 -10.72
N TYR A 154 -10.46 -0.19 -10.98
CA TYR A 154 -11.02 1.10 -11.37
C TYR A 154 -10.28 1.61 -12.61
N ALA A 155 -11.01 2.27 -13.51
CA ALA A 155 -10.43 2.89 -14.70
C ALA A 155 -10.72 4.39 -14.66
N ILE A 156 -9.68 5.22 -14.69
CA ILE A 156 -9.76 6.66 -14.49
C ILE A 156 -8.84 7.45 -15.44
N SER A 157 -9.16 8.72 -15.63
CA SER A 157 -8.22 9.74 -16.07
C SER A 157 -7.97 10.72 -14.92
N ALA A 158 -6.81 10.65 -14.28
CA ALA A 158 -6.47 11.57 -13.20
C ALA A 158 -6.43 13.03 -13.67
N LYS A 159 -6.20 13.25 -14.98
CA LYS A 159 -6.21 14.57 -15.60
C LYS A 159 -7.62 15.17 -15.60
N ASP A 160 -8.62 14.34 -15.93
CA ASP A 160 -10.02 14.80 -16.01
C ASP A 160 -10.68 14.83 -14.62
N MET A 161 -10.18 14.05 -13.67
CA MET A 161 -10.66 14.06 -12.28
C MET A 161 -10.47 15.39 -11.55
N ALA A 162 -9.49 16.19 -11.97
CA ALA A 162 -9.32 17.56 -11.45
C ALA A 162 -10.60 18.41 -11.61
N GLN A 163 -11.49 18.02 -12.54
CA GLN A 163 -12.78 18.66 -12.79
C GLN A 163 -13.95 17.99 -12.06
N ASN A 164 -13.78 16.71 -11.63
CA ASN A 164 -14.88 15.87 -11.11
C ASN A 164 -14.49 15.05 -9.88
N GLY A 165 -13.88 15.66 -8.87
CA GLY A 165 -13.34 14.99 -7.66
C GLY A 165 -14.20 13.95 -6.93
N SER A 166 -15.46 13.75 -7.33
CA SER A 166 -16.40 12.80 -6.74
C SER A 166 -16.07 11.32 -7.00
N GLU A 167 -15.23 11.00 -7.99
CA GLU A 167 -15.00 9.60 -8.40
C GLU A 167 -14.04 8.86 -7.46
N TRP A 168 -13.04 9.55 -6.91
CA TRP A 168 -12.16 8.97 -5.90
C TRP A 168 -12.91 8.52 -4.64
N PHE A 169 -13.86 9.33 -4.20
CA PHE A 169 -14.67 8.98 -3.02
C PHE A 169 -15.48 7.69 -3.23
N ARG A 170 -15.95 7.45 -4.47
CA ARG A 170 -16.61 6.19 -4.84
C ARG A 170 -15.65 5.00 -4.87
N ILE A 171 -14.40 5.20 -5.30
CA ILE A 171 -13.36 4.17 -5.29
C ILE A 171 -13.14 3.68 -3.85
N VAL A 172 -12.90 4.60 -2.92
CA VAL A 172 -12.65 4.28 -1.51
C VAL A 172 -13.89 3.68 -0.83
N GLN A 173 -15.10 4.20 -1.08
CA GLN A 173 -16.33 3.66 -0.51
C GLN A 173 -16.72 2.28 -1.08
N ASN A 174 -16.56 2.05 -2.38
CA ASN A 174 -16.92 0.78 -3.01
C ASN A 174 -15.99 -0.37 -2.61
N SER A 175 -14.73 -0.11 -2.31
CA SER A 175 -13.80 -1.13 -1.78
C SER A 175 -14.25 -1.66 -0.42
N ASN A 176 -14.95 -0.84 0.38
CA ASN A 176 -15.49 -1.26 1.67
C ASN A 176 -16.79 -2.09 1.57
N THR A 177 -17.53 -2.03 0.43
CA THR A 177 -18.87 -2.62 0.34
C THR A 177 -18.95 -3.95 -0.40
N LYS A 178 -17.92 -4.37 -1.13
CA LYS A 178 -17.97 -5.55 -2.02
C LYS A 178 -17.10 -6.74 -1.61
N GLN A 179 -16.28 -6.64 -0.56
CA GLN A 179 -15.66 -7.85 -0.03
C GLN A 179 -16.63 -8.57 0.90
N PRO A 180 -16.78 -9.91 0.79
CA PRO A 180 -17.44 -10.68 1.83
C PRO A 180 -16.57 -10.61 3.07
N MET A 181 -16.87 -9.65 3.93
CA MET A 181 -16.20 -9.52 5.22
C MET A 181 -16.48 -10.79 6.03
N ASN A 182 -15.44 -11.46 6.44
CA ASN A 182 -15.53 -12.55 7.41
C ASN A 182 -16.16 -12.01 8.69
N ASN A 183 -16.86 -12.87 9.46
CA ASN A 183 -17.59 -12.46 10.66
C ASN A 183 -16.72 -11.69 11.68
N ILE A 184 -15.42 -11.93 11.71
CA ILE A 184 -14.44 -11.22 12.55
C ILE A 184 -14.29 -9.75 12.14
N GLU A 185 -14.32 -9.44 10.82
CA GLU A 185 -14.20 -8.06 10.31
C GLU A 185 -15.49 -7.25 10.55
N ARG A 186 -16.66 -7.92 10.62
CA ARG A 186 -17.93 -7.27 10.99
C ARG A 186 -17.99 -6.85 12.46
N GLU A 187 -17.37 -7.59 13.37
CA GLU A 187 -17.28 -7.20 14.78
C GLU A 187 -16.37 -5.99 15.00
N VAL A 188 -15.27 -5.88 14.23
CA VAL A 188 -14.35 -4.74 14.30
C VAL A 188 -14.98 -3.45 13.78
N VAL A 189 -15.81 -3.53 12.73
CA VAL A 189 -16.51 -2.37 12.14
C VAL A 189 -17.66 -1.87 13.04
N ASN A 190 -18.25 -2.75 13.84
CA ASN A 190 -19.36 -2.39 14.74
C ASN A 190 -18.91 -1.87 16.11
N ASN A 191 -17.62 -1.83 16.40
CA ASN A 191 -17.10 -1.33 17.67
C ASN A 191 -17.07 0.20 17.65
N LYS A 192 -18.17 0.83 18.07
CA LYS A 192 -18.36 2.29 18.19
C LYS A 192 -17.42 2.98 19.20
N GLU A 193 -16.50 2.25 19.79
CA GLU A 193 -15.64 2.73 20.89
C GLU A 193 -14.20 3.11 20.47
N GLN A 194 -13.87 3.11 19.16
CA GLN A 194 -12.57 3.60 18.70
C GLN A 194 -12.71 4.93 17.98
N PRO A 195 -12.51 6.06 18.67
CA PRO A 195 -12.74 7.40 18.10
C PRO A 195 -11.76 7.79 16.98
N LEU A 196 -10.66 7.03 16.78
CA LEU A 196 -9.67 7.26 15.72
C LEU A 196 -9.72 6.23 14.58
N HIS A 197 -10.88 5.65 14.30
CA HIS A 197 -11.02 4.68 13.21
C HIS A 197 -11.04 5.37 11.84
N HIS A 198 -9.84 5.76 11.38
CA HIS A 198 -9.64 6.42 10.09
C HIS A 198 -9.39 5.40 9.00
N HIS A 199 -9.90 5.68 7.78
CA HIS A 199 -9.59 4.90 6.59
C HIS A 199 -8.21 5.34 6.04
N ILE A 200 -7.19 4.49 6.15
CA ILE A 200 -5.83 4.76 5.69
C ILE A 200 -5.61 4.06 4.34
N THR A 201 -5.45 4.85 3.28
CA THR A 201 -5.14 4.36 1.93
C THR A 201 -3.67 4.61 1.59
N LEU A 202 -2.94 3.54 1.28
CA LEU A 202 -1.59 3.63 0.73
C LEU A 202 -1.66 3.76 -0.80
N LEU A 203 -1.11 4.83 -1.35
CA LEU A 203 -1.06 5.05 -2.79
C LEU A 203 0.32 4.67 -3.34
N SER A 204 0.33 3.75 -4.31
CA SER A 204 1.54 3.20 -4.92
C SER A 204 1.48 3.26 -6.44
N GLY A 205 2.64 3.17 -7.08
CA GLY A 205 2.75 3.09 -8.55
C GLY A 205 4.13 3.47 -9.05
N ASN A 206 4.45 3.03 -10.26
CA ASN A 206 5.72 3.36 -10.92
C ASN A 206 5.84 4.87 -11.22
N SER A 207 7.07 5.31 -11.52
CA SER A 207 7.26 6.68 -11.99
C SER A 207 6.51 6.91 -13.30
N GLY A 208 5.83 8.04 -13.42
CA GLY A 208 5.13 8.45 -14.64
C GLY A 208 3.72 7.87 -14.82
N VAL A 209 3.21 7.01 -13.94
CA VAL A 209 1.83 6.48 -14.03
C VAL A 209 0.75 7.51 -13.67
N GLY A 210 1.14 8.71 -13.18
CA GLY A 210 0.21 9.78 -12.83
C GLY A 210 -0.17 9.84 -11.36
N LYS A 211 0.61 9.20 -10.47
CA LYS A 211 0.37 9.21 -9.01
C LYS A 211 0.25 10.62 -8.45
N SER A 212 1.21 11.51 -8.73
CA SER A 212 1.18 12.91 -8.28
C SER A 212 0.02 13.70 -8.87
N THR A 213 -0.36 13.43 -10.12
CA THR A 213 -1.52 14.05 -10.75
C THR A 213 -2.81 13.67 -10.05
N LEU A 214 -2.96 12.37 -9.75
CA LEU A 214 -4.11 11.86 -9.01
C LEU A 214 -4.16 12.44 -7.60
N LEU A 215 -3.02 12.45 -6.90
CA LEU A 215 -2.93 13.00 -5.55
C LEU A 215 -3.33 14.48 -5.51
N ASN A 216 -2.81 15.30 -6.45
CA ASN A 216 -3.18 16.69 -6.56
C ASN A 216 -4.67 16.89 -6.90
N ALA A 217 -5.22 16.06 -7.79
CA ALA A 217 -6.65 16.08 -8.11
C ALA A 217 -7.54 15.80 -6.88
N ILE A 218 -7.11 14.84 -6.04
CA ILE A 218 -7.83 14.45 -4.82
C ILE A 218 -7.74 15.52 -3.74
N LEU A 219 -6.55 16.09 -3.53
CA LEU A 219 -6.31 17.05 -2.45
C LEU A 219 -6.66 18.50 -2.83
N GLY A 220 -6.97 18.76 -4.10
CA GLY A 220 -7.30 20.10 -4.60
C GLY A 220 -6.13 21.11 -4.50
N GLN A 221 -4.90 20.63 -4.32
CA GLN A 221 -3.70 21.44 -4.14
C GLN A 221 -2.51 20.87 -4.90
N ASP A 222 -1.59 21.74 -5.33
CA ASP A 222 -0.33 21.36 -6.02
C ASP A 222 0.75 20.85 -5.03
N ILE A 223 0.40 19.88 -4.19
CA ILE A 223 1.27 19.35 -3.12
C ILE A 223 2.49 18.62 -3.72
N ALA A 224 2.30 17.88 -4.80
CA ALA A 224 3.37 17.10 -5.41
C ALA A 224 4.47 17.94 -6.06
N ARG A 225 4.23 19.22 -6.39
CA ARG A 225 5.26 20.14 -6.90
C ARG A 225 6.24 20.60 -5.83
N THR A 226 5.82 20.70 -4.57
CA THR A 226 6.70 21.09 -3.47
C THR A 226 7.80 20.06 -3.19
N GLY A 227 7.54 18.77 -3.42
CA GLY A 227 8.55 17.70 -3.33
C GLY A 227 9.59 17.74 -4.48
N ALA A 228 9.20 18.17 -5.69
CA ALA A 228 10.09 18.25 -6.84
C ALA A 228 11.04 19.48 -6.79
N ILE A 229 10.63 20.58 -6.15
CA ILE A 229 11.45 21.79 -6.02
C ILE A 229 12.56 21.60 -4.99
N SER A 230 12.35 20.80 -3.96
CA SER A 230 13.40 20.48 -2.97
C SER A 230 14.52 19.59 -3.55
N SER A 231 14.26 18.84 -4.62
CA SER A 231 15.27 17.98 -5.28
C SER A 231 16.17 18.74 -6.27
N ALA A 232 15.81 19.97 -6.68
CA ALA A 232 16.58 20.73 -7.66
C ALA A 232 17.73 21.56 -7.06
N HIS A 233 17.82 21.71 -5.73
CA HIS A 233 18.79 22.62 -5.11
C HIS A 233 19.91 22.00 -4.26
N HIS A 234 20.01 20.68 -4.14
CA HIS A 234 21.18 20.07 -3.47
C HIS A 234 21.72 18.85 -4.21
N LYS A 235 22.70 19.09 -5.12
CA LYS A 235 23.70 18.07 -5.48
C LYS A 235 24.42 17.64 -4.20
N GLY A 236 24.15 16.42 -3.71
CA GLY A 236 25.01 15.79 -2.72
C GLY A 236 24.40 15.25 -1.44
N MET A 237 23.07 15.18 -1.27
CA MET A 237 22.49 14.52 -0.11
C MET A 237 21.58 13.35 -0.52
N HIS A 238 21.83 12.21 0.10
CA HIS A 238 21.02 11.01 -0.03
C HIS A 238 19.54 11.35 0.19
N THR A 239 18.73 11.18 -0.85
CA THR A 239 17.28 11.37 -0.81
C THR A 239 16.65 10.29 0.08
N THR A 240 16.63 10.52 1.38
CA THR A 240 15.74 9.82 2.29
C THR A 240 14.35 10.39 2.00
N THR A 241 13.60 9.70 1.18
CA THR A 241 12.24 10.08 0.83
C THR A 241 11.36 9.73 2.03
N PHE A 242 11.01 10.72 2.81
CA PHE A 242 10.07 10.58 3.92
C PHE A 242 8.66 10.35 3.34
N SER A 243 7.94 9.36 3.84
CA SER A 243 6.53 9.19 3.56
C SER A 243 5.73 10.19 4.41
N GLU A 244 4.65 10.70 3.89
CA GLU A 244 3.76 11.64 4.57
C GLU A 244 2.30 11.24 4.34
N MET A 245 1.44 11.46 5.33
CA MET A 245 0.00 11.25 5.22
C MET A 245 -0.70 12.58 4.98
N TYR A 246 -1.63 12.57 4.06
CA TYR A 246 -2.47 13.71 3.72
C TYR A 246 -3.91 13.43 4.12
N PRO A 247 -4.57 14.34 4.86
CA PRO A 247 -5.97 14.20 5.20
C PRO A 247 -6.83 14.38 3.95
N LEU A 248 -7.81 13.51 3.76
CA LEU A 248 -8.84 13.67 2.74
C LEU A 248 -9.96 14.52 3.34
N GLY A 249 -10.09 15.75 2.87
CA GLY A 249 -11.24 16.60 3.17
C GLY A 249 -12.51 16.09 2.48
N THR A 250 -13.68 16.49 2.95
CA THR A 250 -14.92 16.34 2.20
C THR A 250 -14.85 17.20 0.94
N PHE A 251 -14.94 16.58 -0.23
CA PHE A 251 -14.93 17.26 -1.52
C PHE A 251 -16.06 18.32 -1.56
N GLY A 252 -15.69 19.55 -1.88
CA GLY A 252 -16.62 20.59 -2.28
C GLY A 252 -16.74 21.80 -1.35
N ASN A 253 -16.47 21.69 -0.08
CA ASN A 253 -16.34 22.83 0.82
C ASN A 253 -15.16 22.58 1.76
N MET A 254 -14.10 23.38 1.64
CA MET A 254 -12.99 23.41 2.60
C MET A 254 -13.48 24.04 3.92
N GLU A 255 -14.48 23.44 4.55
CA GLU A 255 -14.72 23.70 5.96
C GLU A 255 -13.57 23.06 6.73
N PRO A 256 -12.99 23.76 7.72
CA PRO A 256 -11.98 23.17 8.58
C PRO A 256 -12.55 21.89 9.18
N ILE A 257 -11.79 20.81 9.09
CA ILE A 257 -12.10 19.46 9.56
C ILE A 257 -12.65 19.53 10.98
N SER A 258 -13.98 19.53 11.13
CA SER A 258 -14.63 19.90 12.37
C SER A 258 -15.03 18.70 13.25
N THR A 259 -14.85 17.46 12.77
CA THR A 259 -15.08 16.27 13.59
C THR A 259 -14.07 15.16 13.30
N PRO A 260 -13.44 14.55 14.33
CA PRO A 260 -12.48 13.49 14.18
C PRO A 260 -13.01 12.22 13.49
N GLU A 261 -14.33 12.08 13.42
CA GLU A 261 -15.02 10.83 13.06
C GLU A 261 -15.04 10.51 11.56
N THR A 262 -14.61 11.44 10.69
CA THR A 262 -14.75 11.31 9.23
C THR A 262 -13.44 11.45 8.45
N HIS A 263 -12.28 11.39 9.10
CA HIS A 263 -11.01 11.57 8.42
C HIS A 263 -10.56 10.30 7.72
N SER A 264 -10.45 10.40 6.40
CA SER A 264 -9.68 9.45 5.61
C SER A 264 -8.30 10.04 5.31
N TRP A 265 -7.31 9.17 5.17
CA TRP A 265 -5.92 9.55 4.96
C TRP A 265 -5.34 8.88 3.73
N ILE A 266 -4.52 9.60 2.99
CA ILE A 266 -3.69 9.03 1.93
C ILE A 266 -2.23 9.07 2.35
N ILE A 267 -1.56 7.93 2.26
CA ILE A 267 -0.11 7.82 2.36
C ILE A 267 0.45 7.85 0.94
N ASP A 268 1.21 8.90 0.61
CA ASP A 268 2.01 8.91 -0.62
C ASP A 268 3.35 8.21 -0.37
N THR A 269 3.59 7.15 -1.12
CA THR A 269 4.89 6.49 -1.11
C THR A 269 5.65 6.88 -2.37
N PRO A 270 6.70 7.70 -2.26
CA PRO A 270 7.51 8.05 -3.43
C PRO A 270 8.13 6.78 -4.02
N GLY A 271 7.84 6.54 -5.30
CA GLY A 271 8.39 5.52 -6.17
C GLY A 271 8.85 4.23 -5.48
N ILE A 272 7.96 3.27 -5.28
CA ILE A 272 8.31 2.01 -4.62
C ILE A 272 9.19 1.15 -5.55
N LYS A 273 10.44 1.53 -5.67
CA LYS A 273 11.48 0.60 -6.10
C LYS A 273 11.84 -0.24 -4.87
N GLY A 274 11.49 -1.52 -4.88
CA GLY A 274 11.80 -2.44 -3.78
C GLY A 274 10.60 -2.86 -2.91
N PHE A 275 9.38 -2.68 -3.40
CA PHE A 275 8.21 -3.37 -2.88
C PHE A 275 8.40 -4.87 -3.17
N GLY A 276 8.48 -5.68 -2.15
CA GLY A 276 8.75 -7.09 -2.33
C GLY A 276 8.42 -7.91 -1.09
N LEU A 277 8.30 -9.19 -1.30
CA LEU A 277 8.12 -10.19 -0.27
C LEU A 277 9.44 -10.30 0.51
N LEU A 278 9.51 -9.62 1.66
CA LEU A 278 10.62 -9.71 2.59
C LEU A 278 10.28 -10.74 3.67
N ASP A 279 11.27 -11.52 4.06
CA ASP A 279 11.15 -12.54 5.12
C ASP A 279 10.06 -13.61 4.85
N VAL A 280 9.69 -13.81 3.56
CA VAL A 280 8.79 -14.86 3.12
C VAL A 280 9.61 -16.06 2.65
N GLU A 281 9.31 -17.22 3.18
CA GLU A 281 9.95 -18.44 2.71
C GLU A 281 9.49 -18.78 1.28
N LYS A 282 10.42 -19.28 0.48
CA LYS A 282 10.15 -19.65 -0.92
C LYS A 282 8.90 -20.53 -1.09
N LYS A 283 8.72 -21.49 -0.19
CA LYS A 283 7.57 -22.41 -0.19
C LYS A 283 6.23 -21.73 0.06
N GLU A 284 6.23 -20.50 0.60
CA GLU A 284 5.02 -19.76 0.93
C GLU A 284 4.56 -18.81 -0.19
N ILE A 285 5.43 -18.52 -1.17
CA ILE A 285 5.13 -17.54 -2.23
C ILE A 285 3.83 -17.89 -2.97
N GLY A 286 3.59 -19.19 -3.26
CA GLY A 286 2.37 -19.66 -3.89
C GLY A 286 1.10 -19.36 -3.08
N HIS A 287 1.21 -19.24 -1.76
CA HIS A 287 0.07 -18.93 -0.89
C HIS A 287 -0.45 -17.50 -1.07
N TYR A 288 0.40 -16.60 -1.59
CA TYR A 288 0.05 -15.19 -1.82
C TYR A 288 -0.45 -14.91 -3.24
N PHE A 289 -0.62 -15.98 -4.05
CA PHE A 289 -1.30 -15.94 -5.33
C PHE A 289 -2.64 -16.66 -5.20
N ARG A 290 -3.74 -15.93 -5.14
CA ARG A 290 -5.09 -16.46 -4.85
C ARG A 290 -5.50 -17.60 -5.77
N ASP A 291 -5.22 -17.49 -7.07
CA ASP A 291 -5.46 -18.50 -8.10
C ASP A 291 -4.61 -19.76 -7.89
N ILE A 292 -3.30 -19.61 -7.68
CA ILE A 292 -2.37 -20.69 -7.41
C ILE A 292 -2.72 -21.38 -6.09
N PHE A 293 -2.94 -20.60 -5.02
CA PHE A 293 -3.30 -21.15 -3.72
C PHE A 293 -4.58 -21.98 -3.75
N LYS A 294 -5.62 -21.50 -4.46
CA LYS A 294 -6.89 -22.19 -4.63
C LYS A 294 -6.74 -23.60 -5.22
N VAL A 295 -5.77 -23.81 -6.11
CA VAL A 295 -5.54 -25.07 -6.82
C VAL A 295 -4.47 -25.92 -6.17
N SER A 296 -3.54 -25.32 -5.44
CA SER A 296 -2.32 -25.96 -4.89
C SER A 296 -2.60 -27.19 -4.00
N HIS A 297 -3.73 -27.20 -3.29
CA HIS A 297 -4.11 -28.33 -2.42
C HIS A 297 -4.42 -29.62 -3.19
N GLN A 298 -4.59 -29.57 -4.52
CA GLN A 298 -4.81 -30.72 -5.39
C GLN A 298 -3.50 -31.30 -5.95
N CYS A 299 -2.35 -30.69 -5.63
CA CYS A 299 -1.06 -31.20 -6.05
C CYS A 299 -0.77 -32.55 -5.40
N ARG A 300 -0.10 -33.44 -6.14
CA ARG A 300 0.29 -34.78 -5.63
C ARG A 300 1.19 -34.70 -4.41
N TYR A 301 2.05 -33.68 -4.32
CA TYR A 301 3.01 -33.50 -3.24
C TYR A 301 2.69 -32.27 -2.43
N SER A 302 2.73 -32.38 -1.11
CA SER A 302 2.44 -31.26 -0.19
C SER A 302 3.49 -30.13 -0.22
N ASN A 303 4.71 -30.43 -0.68
CA ASN A 303 5.80 -29.48 -0.85
C ASN A 303 6.01 -29.03 -2.30
N CYS A 304 5.01 -29.21 -3.17
CA CYS A 304 5.07 -28.82 -4.56
C CYS A 304 5.32 -27.30 -4.68
N GLN A 305 6.33 -26.92 -5.45
CA GLN A 305 6.64 -25.51 -5.75
C GLN A 305 6.07 -25.07 -7.10
N HIS A 306 5.31 -25.93 -7.77
CA HIS A 306 4.63 -25.68 -9.04
C HIS A 306 5.57 -25.34 -10.20
N THR A 307 6.81 -25.86 -10.15
CA THR A 307 7.87 -25.61 -11.15
C THR A 307 8.03 -26.74 -12.17
N GLY A 308 7.01 -27.61 -12.29
CA GLY A 308 7.00 -28.73 -13.24
C GLY A 308 7.05 -30.11 -12.56
N GLU A 309 6.76 -30.21 -11.27
CA GLU A 309 6.70 -31.47 -10.54
C GLU A 309 5.60 -32.38 -11.11
N PRO A 310 5.87 -33.70 -11.18
CA PRO A 310 4.89 -34.67 -11.67
C PRO A 310 3.59 -34.64 -10.84
N GLY A 311 2.43 -34.44 -11.49
CA GLY A 311 1.14 -34.34 -10.84
C GLY A 311 0.90 -33.01 -10.14
N CYS A 312 1.55 -31.94 -10.63
CA CYS A 312 1.28 -30.58 -10.19
C CYS A 312 -0.06 -30.08 -10.76
N ALA A 313 -1.04 -29.83 -9.88
CA ALA A 313 -2.35 -29.36 -10.28
C ALA A 313 -2.32 -27.90 -10.80
N VAL A 314 -1.41 -27.06 -10.27
CA VAL A 314 -1.24 -25.69 -10.74
C VAL A 314 -0.72 -25.66 -12.19
N TYR A 315 0.30 -26.47 -12.50
CA TYR A 315 0.79 -26.59 -13.86
C TYR A 315 -0.28 -27.08 -14.85
N GLN A 316 -1.11 -28.03 -14.42
CA GLN A 316 -2.26 -28.51 -15.20
C GLN A 316 -3.30 -27.40 -15.41
N ALA A 317 -3.62 -26.62 -14.37
CA ALA A 317 -4.56 -25.51 -14.45
C ALA A 317 -4.06 -24.38 -15.40
N VAL A 318 -2.76 -24.12 -15.42
CA VAL A 318 -2.16 -23.20 -16.40
C VAL A 318 -2.31 -23.75 -17.82
N SER A 319 -2.02 -25.04 -18.02
CA SER A 319 -2.15 -25.70 -19.34
C SER A 319 -3.58 -25.71 -19.87
N ASN A 320 -4.55 -25.79 -18.97
CA ASN A 320 -5.99 -25.75 -19.31
C ASN A 320 -6.52 -24.30 -19.51
N GLY A 321 -5.76 -23.27 -19.13
CA GLY A 321 -6.19 -21.88 -19.13
C GLY A 321 -7.03 -21.45 -17.92
N ASP A 322 -7.13 -22.29 -16.88
CA ASP A 322 -7.84 -21.98 -15.64
C ASP A 322 -7.06 -20.96 -14.80
N ILE A 323 -5.73 -20.95 -14.92
CA ILE A 323 -4.82 -19.93 -14.40
C ILE A 323 -4.17 -19.22 -15.58
N ALA A 324 -4.23 -17.91 -15.61
CA ALA A 324 -3.61 -17.12 -16.67
C ALA A 324 -2.08 -17.32 -16.70
N LEU A 325 -1.53 -17.54 -17.89
CA LEU A 325 -0.09 -17.76 -18.08
C LEU A 325 0.73 -16.60 -17.50
N SER A 326 0.31 -15.35 -17.68
CA SER A 326 0.98 -14.17 -17.14
C SER A 326 1.08 -14.19 -15.62
N ARG A 327 0.08 -14.73 -14.93
CA ARG A 327 0.09 -14.90 -13.47
C ARG A 327 1.14 -15.94 -13.04
N TYR A 328 1.16 -17.06 -13.74
CA TYR A 328 2.15 -18.12 -13.49
C TYR A 328 3.58 -17.64 -13.79
N GLU A 329 3.80 -16.94 -14.90
CA GLU A 329 5.10 -16.31 -15.21
C GLU A 329 5.54 -15.32 -14.13
N SER A 330 4.62 -14.51 -13.62
CA SER A 330 4.89 -13.61 -12.50
C SER A 330 5.27 -14.36 -11.24
N TYR A 331 4.57 -15.46 -10.93
CA TYR A 331 4.90 -16.34 -9.81
C TYR A 331 6.32 -16.91 -9.92
N ILE A 332 6.67 -17.49 -11.07
CA ILE A 332 8.01 -18.05 -11.34
C ILE A 332 9.07 -16.96 -11.22
N SER A 333 8.85 -15.79 -11.80
CA SER A 333 9.78 -14.65 -11.70
C SER A 333 10.07 -14.26 -10.25
N ILE A 334 9.02 -14.21 -9.39
CA ILE A 334 9.17 -13.88 -7.97
C ILE A 334 9.89 -14.99 -7.22
N LEU A 335 9.60 -16.25 -7.57
CA LEU A 335 10.25 -17.42 -7.00
C LEU A 335 11.75 -17.46 -7.28
N ASP A 336 12.17 -17.07 -8.50
CA ASP A 336 13.56 -16.99 -8.92
C ASP A 336 14.32 -15.84 -8.27
N ASP A 337 13.68 -14.67 -8.13
CA ASP A 337 14.27 -13.52 -7.43
C ASP A 337 14.66 -13.83 -5.99
N THR A 338 13.91 -14.70 -5.30
CA THR A 338 14.26 -15.16 -3.95
C THR A 338 15.49 -16.08 -3.91
N ASN A 339 15.80 -16.77 -5.02
CA ASN A 339 16.99 -17.64 -5.12
C ASN A 339 18.30 -16.84 -5.28
N GLU A 340 18.25 -15.73 -6.00
CA GLU A 340 19.49 -15.06 -6.45
C GLU A 340 19.92 -13.91 -5.54
N GLY A 341 19.13 -13.56 -4.53
CA GLY A 341 19.41 -12.37 -3.70
C GLY A 341 19.52 -11.09 -4.54
N LYS A 342 18.98 -11.09 -5.74
CA LYS A 342 19.15 -10.08 -6.80
C LYS A 342 18.48 -8.74 -6.58
N TYR A 343 17.81 -8.53 -5.46
CA TYR A 343 17.51 -7.17 -5.02
C TYR A 343 18.65 -6.66 -4.13
N ARG A 344 19.86 -6.70 -4.71
CA ARG A 344 20.99 -5.94 -4.21
C ARG A 344 20.93 -4.50 -4.73
#